data_eb5cf0f9e9dfb2c0c12767a1de21a8fa
#
_entry.id   eb5cf0f9e9dfb2c0c12767a1de21a8fa
#
_cell.length_a   1.000
_cell.length_b   1.000
_cell.length_c   1.000
_cell.angle_alpha   90.00
_cell.angle_beta   90.00
_cell.angle_gamma   90.00
#
_symmetry.space_group_name_H-M   'P 1'
#
loop_
_entity.id
_entity.type
_entity.pdbx_description
1 polymer ?
#
loop_
_entity_poly.entity_id
_entity_poly.type
_entity_poly.pdbx_seq_one_letter_code
_entity_poly.pdbx_strand_id
1 'polypeptide(L)'
;MKDCVGLWEKQNVDKSRLDAIRRDWSEGKVPELPYLVIGQTKAKEHIGAKLSKMDESRMETTVIQAQYGDGKTNILKYLELYFKEHADLNIRMLYCRANPDQIDLCAFLMQHIEASCINELVHQVIYLRDDSDFNIANLVNNYNDDFSLIKEYTEKLFEKDLAEDDVRNLIFLGTGRLYSKGSFAKYRLQKLTDFNRREVFVLFMNILTSSNIYLLFAIDELEKINDKSNKRMAHFFTSYRELLDLFNKINGH
;
A
#
# COMPACT_ATOMS: atom_id res chain seq x y z
N MET A 1 8.43 17.90 -6.13
CA MET A 1 7.60 17.48 -7.29
C MET A 1 8.28 16.27 -7.92
N LYS A 2 7.62 15.09 -7.90
CA LYS A 2 8.16 13.89 -8.54
C LYS A 2 7.87 13.96 -10.04
N ASP A 3 8.91 14.12 -10.82
CA ASP A 3 8.78 14.22 -12.27
C ASP A 3 8.72 12.79 -12.86
N CYS A 4 7.51 12.31 -13.14
CA CYS A 4 7.31 11.02 -13.79
C CYS A 4 7.62 11.11 -15.29
N VAL A 5 8.88 11.37 -15.60
CA VAL A 5 9.35 11.51 -16.97
C VAL A 5 9.04 10.24 -17.77
N GLY A 6 8.45 10.40 -18.94
CA GLY A 6 8.13 9.25 -19.79
C GLY A 6 7.03 8.33 -19.27
N LEU A 7 6.22 8.76 -18.30
CA LEU A 7 5.19 7.92 -17.65
C LEU A 7 4.33 7.10 -18.62
N TRP A 8 4.03 7.65 -19.79
CA TRP A 8 3.18 6.96 -20.78
C TRP A 8 3.94 6.52 -22.03
N GLU A 9 5.25 6.56 -21.98
CA GLU A 9 6.08 6.07 -23.07
C GLU A 9 6.16 4.55 -23.06
N LYS A 10 6.49 3.98 -24.20
CA LYS A 10 6.69 2.55 -24.36
C LYS A 10 7.84 2.09 -23.47
N GLN A 11 7.56 1.19 -22.51
CA GLN A 11 8.59 0.62 -21.67
C GLN A 11 9.50 -0.35 -22.44
N ASN A 12 10.77 -0.41 -22.05
CA ASN A 12 11.70 -1.39 -22.60
C ASN A 12 11.39 -2.77 -22.02
N VAL A 13 11.18 -3.73 -22.94
CA VAL A 13 10.98 -5.13 -22.59
C VAL A 13 11.85 -6.01 -23.47
N ASP A 14 12.39 -7.07 -22.90
CA ASP A 14 13.12 -8.06 -23.69
C ASP A 14 12.22 -8.82 -24.66
N LYS A 15 12.85 -9.53 -25.61
CA LYS A 15 12.13 -10.24 -26.68
C LYS A 15 11.21 -11.33 -26.13
N SER A 16 11.67 -12.07 -25.12
CA SER A 16 10.89 -13.17 -24.51
C SER A 16 9.60 -12.64 -23.88
N ARG A 17 9.70 -11.53 -23.14
CA ARG A 17 8.55 -10.85 -22.54
C ARG A 17 7.62 -10.26 -23.59
N LEU A 18 8.17 -9.67 -24.66
CA LEU A 18 7.36 -9.15 -25.75
C LEU A 18 6.54 -10.24 -26.44
N ASP A 19 7.11 -11.43 -26.64
CA ASP A 19 6.41 -12.56 -27.24
C ASP A 19 5.31 -13.10 -26.30
N ALA A 20 5.53 -13.11 -24.97
CA ALA A 20 4.50 -13.45 -23.99
C ALA A 20 3.33 -12.44 -24.02
N ILE A 21 3.63 -11.14 -24.05
CA ILE A 21 2.63 -10.07 -24.16
C ILE A 21 1.79 -10.19 -25.43
N ARG A 22 2.44 -10.47 -26.58
CA ARG A 22 1.75 -10.66 -27.85
C ARG A 22 0.80 -11.86 -27.81
N ARG A 23 1.24 -12.95 -27.19
CA ARG A 23 0.40 -14.14 -27.02
C ARG A 23 -0.83 -13.81 -26.15
N ASP A 24 -0.65 -13.16 -25.00
CA ASP A 24 -1.76 -12.78 -24.12
C ASP A 24 -2.79 -11.91 -24.85
N TRP A 25 -2.32 -10.92 -25.63
CA TRP A 25 -3.20 -10.09 -26.46
C TRP A 25 -3.93 -10.88 -27.53
N SER A 26 -3.25 -11.84 -28.21
CA SER A 26 -3.90 -12.69 -29.20
C SER A 26 -4.99 -13.58 -28.62
N GLU A 27 -4.89 -13.89 -27.32
CA GLU A 27 -5.88 -14.65 -26.55
C GLU A 27 -6.95 -13.75 -25.87
N GLY A 28 -6.91 -12.43 -26.11
CA GLY A 28 -7.82 -11.46 -25.48
C GLY A 28 -7.57 -11.23 -23.98
N LYS A 29 -6.39 -11.61 -23.49
CA LYS A 29 -5.98 -11.42 -22.11
C LYS A 29 -5.24 -10.10 -21.93
N VAL A 30 -5.36 -9.51 -20.73
CA VAL A 30 -4.50 -8.39 -20.31
C VAL A 30 -3.16 -8.96 -19.88
N PRO A 31 -2.04 -8.56 -20.50
CA PRO A 31 -0.72 -8.99 -20.07
C PRO A 31 -0.48 -8.69 -18.59
N GLU A 32 0.25 -9.54 -17.92
CA GLU A 32 0.59 -9.33 -16.51
C GLU A 32 1.42 -8.06 -16.32
N LEU A 33 2.34 -7.78 -17.25
CA LEU A 33 3.17 -6.59 -17.27
C LEU A 33 3.11 -5.93 -18.66
N PRO A 34 2.07 -5.15 -18.96
CA PRO A 34 1.95 -4.48 -20.25
C PRO A 34 3.00 -3.37 -20.39
N TYR A 35 3.58 -3.24 -21.57
CA TYR A 35 4.67 -2.29 -21.84
C TYR A 35 4.22 -0.97 -22.47
N LEU A 36 2.94 -0.83 -22.75
CA LEU A 36 2.34 0.41 -23.28
C LEU A 36 0.83 0.45 -23.01
N VAL A 37 0.31 1.67 -22.99
CA VAL A 37 -1.14 1.94 -22.93
C VAL A 37 -1.53 2.68 -24.22
N ILE A 38 -2.42 2.10 -24.99
CA ILE A 38 -2.91 2.69 -26.24
C ILE A 38 -4.19 3.48 -25.96
N GLY A 39 -4.29 4.70 -26.51
CA GLY A 39 -5.45 5.57 -26.30
C GLY A 39 -5.56 6.09 -24.87
N GLN A 40 -6.81 6.25 -24.41
CA GLN A 40 -7.19 6.64 -23.04
C GLN A 40 -6.57 7.98 -22.58
N THR A 41 -6.45 8.95 -23.48
CA THR A 41 -5.77 10.22 -23.28
C THR A 41 -6.25 10.95 -22.01
N LYS A 42 -7.56 11.05 -21.80
CA LYS A 42 -8.13 11.72 -20.61
C LYS A 42 -7.74 11.04 -19.30
N ALA A 43 -7.73 9.70 -19.26
CA ALA A 43 -7.33 8.97 -18.06
C ALA A 43 -5.83 9.17 -17.79
N LYS A 44 -4.99 9.10 -18.81
CA LYS A 44 -3.54 9.35 -18.73
C LYS A 44 -3.23 10.75 -18.21
N GLU A 45 -3.86 11.78 -18.77
CA GLU A 45 -3.70 13.17 -18.34
C GLU A 45 -4.11 13.35 -16.88
N HIS A 46 -5.26 12.81 -16.49
CA HIS A 46 -5.76 12.92 -15.12
C HIS A 46 -4.84 12.21 -14.12
N ILE A 47 -4.45 10.96 -14.40
CA ILE A 47 -3.54 10.19 -13.54
C ILE A 47 -2.18 10.89 -13.45
N GLY A 48 -1.62 11.34 -14.58
CA GLY A 48 -0.34 12.06 -14.61
C GLY A 48 -0.38 13.33 -13.75
N ALA A 49 -1.44 14.13 -13.87
CA ALA A 49 -1.64 15.33 -13.06
C ALA A 49 -1.77 15.03 -11.55
N LYS A 50 -2.33 13.88 -11.16
CA LYS A 50 -2.40 13.45 -9.77
C LYS A 50 -1.06 12.97 -9.24
N LEU A 51 -0.35 12.17 -10.02
CA LEU A 51 0.97 11.66 -9.63
C LEU A 51 2.01 12.77 -9.49
N SER A 52 1.94 13.83 -10.30
CA SER A 52 2.84 14.99 -10.18
C SER A 52 2.65 15.78 -8.87
N LYS A 53 1.52 15.61 -8.20
CA LYS A 53 1.18 16.26 -6.92
C LYS A 53 1.28 15.32 -5.71
N MET A 54 1.83 14.14 -5.88
CA MET A 54 1.82 13.10 -4.86
C MET A 54 2.65 13.44 -3.61
N ASP A 55 3.51 14.46 -3.71
CA ASP A 55 4.30 15.01 -2.59
C ASP A 55 3.60 16.18 -1.86
N GLU A 56 2.40 16.59 -2.31
CA GLU A 56 1.58 17.58 -1.64
C GLU A 56 0.69 16.90 -0.59
N SER A 57 1.23 16.62 0.58
CA SER A 57 0.55 16.34 1.88
C SER A 57 -0.91 15.87 1.91
N ARG A 58 -1.41 15.13 0.92
CA ARG A 58 -2.82 14.71 0.87
C ARG A 58 -2.96 13.30 0.33
N MET A 59 -3.81 12.52 1.01
CA MET A 59 -4.36 11.35 0.36
C MET A 59 -5.27 11.80 -0.79
N GLU A 60 -4.97 11.32 -1.98
CA GLU A 60 -5.84 11.51 -3.13
C GLU A 60 -6.43 10.18 -3.59
N THR A 61 -7.71 10.22 -3.90
CA THR A 61 -8.41 9.07 -4.48
C THR A 61 -8.85 9.39 -5.89
N THR A 62 -8.54 8.47 -6.80
CA THR A 62 -9.01 8.52 -8.19
C THR A 62 -9.87 7.30 -8.48
N VAL A 63 -11.10 7.52 -8.95
CA VAL A 63 -11.99 6.45 -9.39
C VAL A 63 -12.00 6.41 -10.91
N ILE A 64 -11.58 5.28 -11.49
CA ILE A 64 -11.61 5.04 -12.93
C ILE A 64 -12.86 4.25 -13.26
N GLN A 65 -13.86 4.93 -13.82
CA GLN A 65 -15.08 4.31 -14.31
C GLN A 65 -15.04 4.18 -15.83
N ALA A 66 -15.20 2.98 -16.35
CA ALA A 66 -15.25 2.68 -17.77
C ALA A 66 -15.93 1.33 -18.00
N GLN A 67 -16.37 1.06 -19.23
CA GLN A 67 -17.00 -0.21 -19.58
C GLN A 67 -16.01 -1.38 -19.53
N TYR A 68 -16.54 -2.60 -19.56
CA TYR A 68 -15.72 -3.80 -19.68
C TYR A 68 -14.95 -3.78 -21.01
N GLY A 69 -13.68 -4.09 -20.97
CA GLY A 69 -12.82 -4.06 -22.15
C GLY A 69 -12.12 -2.72 -22.42
N ASP A 70 -12.47 -1.62 -21.74
CA ASP A 70 -11.89 -0.29 -21.96
C ASP A 70 -10.44 -0.15 -21.43
N GLY A 71 -9.81 -1.23 -20.97
CA GLY A 71 -8.40 -1.26 -20.61
C GLY A 71 -8.05 -0.70 -19.23
N LYS A 72 -9.01 -0.63 -18.28
CA LYS A 72 -8.74 -0.22 -16.88
C LYS A 72 -7.59 -1.00 -16.25
N THR A 73 -7.68 -2.32 -16.29
CA THR A 73 -6.63 -3.23 -15.77
C THR A 73 -5.28 -3.00 -16.46
N ASN A 74 -5.29 -2.72 -17.77
CA ASN A 74 -4.06 -2.47 -18.54
C ASN A 74 -3.33 -1.20 -18.04
N ILE A 75 -4.08 -0.11 -17.75
CA ILE A 75 -3.48 1.11 -17.17
C ILE A 75 -2.85 0.78 -15.80
N LEU A 76 -3.58 0.11 -14.92
CA LEU A 76 -3.10 -0.16 -13.56
C LEU A 76 -1.86 -1.05 -13.58
N LYS A 77 -1.85 -2.10 -14.38
CA LYS A 77 -0.68 -2.98 -14.52
C LYS A 77 0.51 -2.30 -15.22
N TYR A 78 0.24 -1.39 -16.15
CA TYR A 78 1.29 -0.58 -16.77
C TYR A 78 1.96 0.34 -15.71
N LEU A 79 1.17 0.99 -14.87
CA LEU A 79 1.69 1.83 -13.79
C LEU A 79 2.50 1.01 -12.77
N GLU A 80 2.04 -0.20 -12.42
CA GLU A 80 2.78 -1.12 -11.55
C GLU A 80 4.17 -1.42 -12.13
N LEU A 81 4.24 -1.73 -13.43
CA LEU A 81 5.50 -1.95 -14.12
C LEU A 81 6.37 -0.70 -14.13
N TYR A 82 5.79 0.45 -14.51
CA TYR A 82 6.50 1.72 -14.57
C TYR A 82 7.18 2.05 -13.24
N PHE A 83 6.45 1.99 -12.12
CA PHE A 83 7.03 2.29 -10.81
C PHE A 83 8.02 1.22 -10.32
N LYS A 84 7.90 -0.02 -10.76
CA LYS A 84 8.88 -1.06 -10.51
C LYS A 84 10.21 -0.80 -11.22
N GLU A 85 10.15 -0.30 -12.45
CA GLU A 85 11.33 0.02 -13.27
C GLU A 85 11.97 1.37 -12.89
N HIS A 86 11.20 2.29 -12.28
CA HIS A 86 11.65 3.61 -11.82
C HIS A 86 11.66 3.68 -10.29
N ALA A 87 12.45 2.79 -9.67
CA ALA A 87 12.53 2.70 -8.21
C ALA A 87 13.07 3.99 -7.53
N ASP A 88 13.81 4.82 -8.28
CA ASP A 88 14.32 6.13 -7.88
C ASP A 88 13.22 7.15 -7.56
N LEU A 89 12.02 6.96 -8.10
CA LEU A 89 10.85 7.78 -7.74
C LEU A 89 10.36 7.52 -6.31
N ASN A 90 10.84 6.47 -5.65
CA ASN A 90 10.40 6.07 -4.31
C ASN A 90 8.88 5.87 -4.18
N ILE A 91 8.20 5.55 -5.27
CA ILE A 91 6.79 5.16 -5.29
C ILE A 91 6.71 3.65 -5.34
N ARG A 92 5.94 3.05 -4.43
CA ARG A 92 5.62 1.61 -4.44
C ARG A 92 4.15 1.45 -4.79
N MET A 93 3.89 0.95 -5.99
CA MET A 93 2.51 0.68 -6.40
C MET A 93 2.11 -0.73 -5.96
N LEU A 94 1.03 -0.79 -5.22
CA LEU A 94 0.41 -2.02 -4.74
C LEU A 94 -0.87 -2.27 -5.54
N TYR A 95 -0.74 -3.05 -6.62
CA TYR A 95 -1.88 -3.48 -7.42
C TYR A 95 -2.54 -4.69 -6.78
N CYS A 96 -3.85 -4.63 -6.62
CA CYS A 96 -4.65 -5.71 -6.09
C CYS A 96 -6.02 -5.78 -6.76
N ARG A 97 -6.62 -6.97 -6.75
CA ARG A 97 -8.01 -7.15 -7.17
C ARG A 97 -8.91 -7.16 -5.95
N ALA A 98 -10.04 -6.51 -6.05
CA ALA A 98 -11.02 -6.52 -4.98
C ALA A 98 -11.40 -7.96 -4.60
N ASN A 99 -11.33 -8.26 -3.31
CA ASN A 99 -11.75 -9.56 -2.78
C ASN A 99 -13.13 -9.42 -2.13
N PRO A 100 -14.19 -10.00 -2.72
CA PRO A 100 -15.54 -9.88 -2.17
C PRO A 100 -15.72 -10.57 -0.81
N ASP A 101 -14.78 -11.41 -0.39
CA ASP A 101 -14.80 -12.05 0.92
C ASP A 101 -14.01 -11.27 1.99
N GLN A 102 -13.26 -10.27 1.59
CA GLN A 102 -12.46 -9.40 2.46
C GLN A 102 -12.87 -7.94 2.27
N ILE A 103 -13.89 -7.53 3.00
CA ILE A 103 -14.49 -6.20 2.93
C ILE A 103 -13.87 -5.17 3.88
N ASP A 104 -13.05 -5.59 4.83
CA ASP A 104 -12.21 -4.70 5.64
C ASP A 104 -11.02 -4.23 4.81
N LEU A 105 -11.11 -3.01 4.30
CA LEU A 105 -10.12 -2.46 3.39
C LEU A 105 -8.77 -2.21 4.06
N CYS A 106 -8.77 -1.83 5.34
CA CYS A 106 -7.53 -1.64 6.09
C CYS A 106 -6.76 -2.98 6.24
N ALA A 107 -7.45 -4.04 6.65
CA ALA A 107 -6.86 -5.38 6.75
C ALA A 107 -6.38 -5.90 5.38
N PHE A 108 -7.14 -5.62 4.33
CA PHE A 108 -6.77 -5.97 2.95
C PHE A 108 -5.49 -5.27 2.49
N LEU A 109 -5.41 -3.95 2.68
CA LEU A 109 -4.21 -3.18 2.30
C LEU A 109 -3.00 -3.57 3.14
N MET A 110 -3.17 -3.86 4.43
CA MET A 110 -2.09 -4.35 5.30
C MET A 110 -1.44 -5.64 4.78
N GLN A 111 -2.22 -6.58 4.25
CA GLN A 111 -1.69 -7.79 3.65
C GLN A 111 -0.85 -7.49 2.40
N HIS A 112 -1.27 -6.52 1.58
CA HIS A 112 -0.50 -6.10 0.41
C HIS A 112 0.76 -5.34 0.78
N ILE A 113 0.74 -4.48 1.81
CA ILE A 113 1.93 -3.83 2.36
C ILE A 113 2.92 -4.90 2.84
N GLU A 114 2.45 -5.89 3.60
CA GLU A 114 3.30 -6.98 4.06
C GLU A 114 3.94 -7.73 2.89
N ALA A 115 3.13 -8.16 1.92
CA ALA A 115 3.62 -8.94 0.79
C ALA A 115 4.65 -8.20 -0.07
N SER A 116 4.53 -6.87 -0.19
CA SER A 116 5.30 -6.07 -1.14
C SER A 116 6.36 -5.19 -0.49
N CYS A 117 6.19 -4.80 0.77
CA CYS A 117 7.03 -3.80 1.44
C CYS A 117 7.64 -4.28 2.78
N ILE A 118 7.58 -5.59 3.08
CA ILE A 118 8.12 -6.10 4.35
C ILE A 118 9.61 -5.79 4.55
N ASN A 119 10.40 -5.95 3.51
CA ASN A 119 11.84 -5.70 3.58
C ASN A 119 12.14 -4.21 3.75
N GLU A 120 11.42 -3.35 3.04
CA GLU A 120 11.50 -1.91 3.19
C GLU A 120 11.12 -1.49 4.61
N LEU A 121 10.01 -2.01 5.16
CA LEU A 121 9.60 -1.71 6.54
C LEU A 121 10.66 -2.14 7.56
N VAL A 122 11.18 -3.36 7.44
CA VAL A 122 12.25 -3.85 8.34
C VAL A 122 13.47 -2.96 8.26
N HIS A 123 13.93 -2.66 7.04
CA HIS A 123 15.08 -1.79 6.84
C HIS A 123 14.86 -0.39 7.40
N GLN A 124 13.68 0.20 7.19
CA GLN A 124 13.37 1.53 7.70
C GLN A 124 13.26 1.58 9.22
N VAL A 125 12.67 0.57 9.85
CA VAL A 125 12.64 0.46 11.32
C VAL A 125 14.06 0.44 11.90
N ILE A 126 14.95 -0.37 11.30
CA ILE A 126 16.35 -0.46 11.74
C ILE A 126 17.07 0.87 11.51
N TYR A 127 16.90 1.47 10.34
CA TYR A 127 17.53 2.75 10.00
C TYR A 127 17.09 3.87 10.96
N LEU A 128 15.78 4.02 11.17
CA LEU A 128 15.24 5.04 12.08
C LEU A 128 15.62 4.81 13.54
N ARG A 129 15.68 3.54 13.97
CA ARG A 129 16.12 3.16 15.32
C ARG A 129 17.56 3.59 15.61
N ASP A 130 18.42 3.50 14.60
CA ASP A 130 19.85 3.77 14.72
C ASP A 130 20.16 5.26 14.49
N ASP A 131 19.19 6.06 14.03
CA ASP A 131 19.29 7.51 13.88
C ASP A 131 19.12 8.20 15.24
N SER A 132 20.16 8.90 15.70
CA SER A 132 20.16 9.59 16.99
C SER A 132 19.19 10.76 17.07
N ASP A 133 18.84 11.35 15.92
CA ASP A 133 17.95 12.51 15.82
C ASP A 133 16.49 12.11 15.66
N PHE A 134 16.24 10.81 15.44
CA PHE A 134 14.89 10.29 15.26
C PHE A 134 14.18 10.14 16.61
N ASN A 135 13.00 10.75 16.70
CA ASN A 135 12.14 10.63 17.87
C ASN A 135 10.92 9.77 17.56
N ILE A 136 10.87 8.57 18.17
CA ILE A 136 9.75 7.62 18.04
C ILE A 136 8.40 8.30 18.36
N ALA A 137 8.37 9.26 19.27
CA ALA A 137 7.15 10.01 19.58
C ALA A 137 6.52 10.68 18.36
N ASN A 138 7.31 11.06 17.36
CA ASN A 138 6.80 11.65 16.12
C ASN A 138 5.94 10.67 15.29
N LEU A 139 6.15 9.36 15.43
CA LEU A 139 5.34 8.34 14.77
C LEU A 139 3.99 8.11 15.44
N VAL A 140 3.88 8.42 16.73
CA VAL A 140 2.71 8.07 17.57
C VAL A 140 1.99 9.28 18.19
N ASN A 141 2.53 10.49 18.02
CA ASN A 141 1.97 11.72 18.62
C ASN A 141 0.54 12.05 18.17
N ASN A 142 0.07 11.47 17.09
CA ASN A 142 -1.30 11.65 16.61
C ASN A 142 -2.29 10.65 17.24
N TYR A 143 -1.82 9.77 18.12
CA TYR A 143 -2.67 8.85 18.86
C TYR A 143 -3.10 9.49 20.19
N ASN A 144 -4.39 9.41 20.52
CA ASN A 144 -4.89 9.85 21.80
C ASN A 144 -4.30 8.97 22.94
N ASP A 145 -4.24 9.51 24.16
CA ASP A 145 -3.65 8.85 25.34
C ASP A 145 -4.27 7.47 25.69
N ASP A 146 -5.46 7.17 25.14
CA ASP A 146 -6.15 5.87 25.32
C ASP A 146 -5.53 4.71 24.52
N PHE A 147 -4.47 4.94 23.74
CA PHE A 147 -3.83 3.93 22.87
C PHE A 147 -2.53 3.36 23.44
N SER A 148 -2.53 3.00 24.73
CA SER A 148 -1.36 2.40 25.39
C SER A 148 -0.78 1.20 24.63
N LEU A 149 -1.63 0.34 24.04
CA LEU A 149 -1.19 -0.87 23.33
C LEU A 149 -0.38 -0.55 22.07
N ILE A 150 -0.75 0.50 21.33
CA ILE A 150 0.01 0.87 20.12
C ILE A 150 1.34 1.52 20.49
N LYS A 151 1.37 2.27 21.59
CA LYS A 151 2.60 2.85 22.13
C LYS A 151 3.58 1.75 22.56
N GLU A 152 3.12 0.79 23.39
CA GLU A 152 3.93 -0.36 23.79
C GLU A 152 4.44 -1.17 22.60
N TYR A 153 3.58 -1.39 21.58
CA TYR A 153 3.96 -2.08 20.36
C TYR A 153 5.04 -1.30 19.59
N THR A 154 4.89 0.02 19.48
CA THR A 154 5.85 0.87 18.75
C THR A 154 7.20 0.93 19.49
N GLU A 155 7.18 1.14 20.81
CA GLU A 155 8.39 1.12 21.64
C GLU A 155 9.14 -0.22 21.49
N LYS A 156 8.39 -1.33 21.45
CA LYS A 156 8.97 -2.66 21.24
C LYS A 156 9.55 -2.82 19.84
N LEU A 157 8.86 -2.34 18.80
CA LEU A 157 9.33 -2.41 17.41
C LEU A 157 10.68 -1.69 17.22
N PHE A 158 10.90 -0.59 17.95
CA PHE A 158 12.12 0.24 17.87
C PHE A 158 13.13 -0.06 18.99
N GLU A 159 12.99 -1.16 19.72
CA GLU A 159 13.96 -1.56 20.75
C GLU A 159 15.33 -1.85 20.14
N LYS A 160 16.38 -1.22 20.68
CA LYS A 160 17.75 -1.20 20.06
C LYS A 160 18.38 -2.57 19.89
N ASP A 161 18.10 -3.49 20.81
CA ASP A 161 18.76 -4.82 20.86
C ASP A 161 18.02 -5.90 20.04
N LEU A 162 16.96 -5.54 19.31
CA LEU A 162 16.21 -6.50 18.51
C LEU A 162 16.99 -6.92 17.27
N ALA A 163 17.08 -8.23 17.05
CA ALA A 163 17.57 -8.79 15.78
C ALA A 163 16.60 -8.45 14.63
N GLU A 164 17.10 -8.41 13.41
CA GLU A 164 16.28 -8.15 12.21
C GLU A 164 15.09 -9.10 12.10
N ASP A 165 15.26 -10.39 12.39
CA ASP A 165 14.19 -11.37 12.38
C ASP A 165 13.10 -11.07 13.42
N ASP A 166 13.45 -10.50 14.57
CA ASP A 166 12.46 -10.09 15.57
C ASP A 166 11.72 -8.84 15.15
N VAL A 167 12.37 -7.87 14.51
CA VAL A 167 11.71 -6.73 13.87
C VAL A 167 10.71 -7.21 12.82
N ARG A 168 11.11 -8.12 11.96
CA ARG A 168 10.25 -8.75 10.94
C ARG A 168 9.04 -9.44 11.56
N ASN A 169 9.25 -10.21 12.62
CA ASN A 169 8.18 -10.88 13.34
C ASN A 169 7.21 -9.90 14.01
N LEU A 170 7.71 -8.80 14.57
CA LEU A 170 6.86 -7.73 15.11
C LEU A 170 6.00 -7.09 14.03
N ILE A 171 6.55 -6.83 12.85
CA ILE A 171 5.75 -6.36 11.70
C ILE A 171 4.67 -7.39 11.34
N PHE A 172 4.98 -8.70 11.30
CA PHE A 172 3.97 -9.76 11.10
C PHE A 172 2.90 -9.83 12.18
N LEU A 173 3.22 -9.49 13.42
CA LEU A 173 2.20 -9.31 14.47
C LEU A 173 1.26 -8.14 14.14
N GLY A 174 1.84 -7.02 13.72
CA GLY A 174 1.08 -5.81 13.36
C GLY A 174 0.17 -6.01 12.14
N THR A 175 0.66 -6.65 11.08
CA THR A 175 -0.14 -6.97 9.87
C THR A 175 -1.19 -8.04 10.12
N GLY A 176 -1.02 -8.83 11.17
CA GLY A 176 -1.93 -9.90 11.55
C GLY A 176 -1.56 -11.28 11.00
N ARG A 177 -0.41 -11.43 10.34
CA ARG A 177 0.07 -12.74 9.87
C ARG A 177 0.38 -13.69 11.03
N LEU A 178 0.98 -13.19 12.11
CA LEU A 178 1.30 -13.96 13.33
C LEU A 178 0.34 -13.61 14.48
N TYR A 179 -0.95 -13.63 14.22
CA TYR A 179 -1.97 -13.09 15.11
C TYR A 179 -2.45 -14.09 16.18
N SER A 180 -1.55 -14.50 17.07
CA SER A 180 -1.88 -15.36 18.22
C SER A 180 -1.43 -14.74 19.54
N LYS A 181 -2.11 -15.06 20.65
CA LYS A 181 -1.70 -14.61 21.98
C LYS A 181 -0.27 -15.02 22.32
N GLY A 182 0.14 -16.24 21.95
CA GLY A 182 1.49 -16.75 22.19
C GLY A 182 2.56 -15.98 21.43
N SER A 183 2.27 -15.58 20.17
CA SER A 183 3.19 -14.79 19.36
C SER A 183 3.44 -13.40 19.95
N PHE A 184 2.40 -12.73 20.46
CA PHE A 184 2.55 -11.46 21.18
C PHE A 184 3.27 -11.62 22.52
N ALA A 185 2.94 -12.68 23.29
CA ALA A 185 3.55 -12.94 24.59
C ALA A 185 5.07 -13.18 24.50
N LYS A 186 5.58 -13.73 23.36
CA LYS A 186 7.02 -13.86 23.11
C LYS A 186 7.76 -12.52 23.25
N TYR A 187 7.12 -11.44 22.85
CA TYR A 187 7.67 -10.08 22.92
C TYR A 187 7.19 -9.28 24.15
N ARG A 188 6.51 -9.94 25.10
CA ARG A 188 5.89 -9.30 26.28
C ARG A 188 4.83 -8.26 25.92
N LEU A 189 4.19 -8.43 24.78
CA LEU A 189 3.13 -7.57 24.29
C LEU A 189 1.74 -8.20 24.55
N GLN A 190 0.75 -7.35 24.76
CA GLN A 190 -0.64 -7.75 24.70
C GLN A 190 -1.08 -7.90 23.25
N LYS A 191 -2.03 -8.83 23.00
CA LYS A 191 -2.58 -9.01 21.66
C LYS A 191 -3.36 -7.76 21.23
N LEU A 192 -2.99 -7.19 20.09
CA LEU A 192 -3.70 -6.07 19.50
C LEU A 192 -5.16 -6.44 19.16
N THR A 193 -6.06 -5.49 19.29
CA THR A 193 -7.45 -5.61 18.82
C THR A 193 -7.53 -5.24 17.32
N ASP A 194 -8.66 -5.50 16.68
CA ASP A 194 -8.87 -5.07 15.29
C ASP A 194 -8.81 -3.55 15.16
N PHE A 195 -9.24 -2.83 16.19
CA PHE A 195 -9.14 -1.37 16.26
C PHE A 195 -7.67 -0.91 16.30
N ASN A 196 -6.84 -1.50 17.19
CA ASN A 196 -5.42 -1.17 17.27
C ASN A 196 -4.65 -1.53 16.00
N ARG A 197 -5.06 -2.55 15.26
CA ARG A 197 -4.44 -2.89 13.96
C ARG A 197 -4.58 -1.78 12.92
N ARG A 198 -5.65 -0.98 12.96
CA ARG A 198 -5.79 0.21 12.13
C ARG A 198 -4.74 1.27 12.50
N GLU A 199 -4.43 1.40 13.78
CA GLU A 199 -3.37 2.30 14.24
C GLU A 199 -1.98 1.80 13.78
N VAL A 200 -1.75 0.50 13.75
CA VAL A 200 -0.53 -0.09 13.16
C VAL A 200 -0.42 0.22 11.67
N PHE A 201 -1.53 0.25 10.93
CA PHE A 201 -1.52 0.68 9.53
C PHE A 201 -0.97 2.11 9.41
N VAL A 202 -1.46 3.04 10.23
CA VAL A 202 -0.96 4.43 10.26
C VAL A 202 0.52 4.47 10.63
N LEU A 203 0.94 3.69 11.64
CA LEU A 203 2.34 3.58 12.03
C LEU A 203 3.23 3.14 10.87
N PHE A 204 2.85 2.11 10.13
CA PHE A 204 3.65 1.62 9.00
C PHE A 204 3.68 2.64 7.85
N MET A 205 2.57 3.34 7.61
CA MET A 205 2.56 4.45 6.66
C MET A 205 3.52 5.55 7.09
N ASN A 206 3.52 5.95 8.36
CA ASN A 206 4.43 6.97 8.89
C ASN A 206 5.91 6.54 8.79
N ILE A 207 6.23 5.26 9.05
CA ILE A 207 7.58 4.72 8.89
C ILE A 207 8.03 4.83 7.41
N LEU A 208 7.21 4.42 6.47
CA LEU A 208 7.56 4.47 5.05
C LEU A 208 7.70 5.91 4.55
N THR A 209 6.78 6.78 4.92
CA THR A 209 6.79 8.19 4.48
C THR A 209 7.92 9.01 5.11
N SER A 210 8.33 8.72 6.34
CA SER A 210 9.51 9.37 6.95
C SER A 210 10.79 9.11 6.17
N SER A 211 10.79 8.06 5.35
CA SER A 211 11.88 7.71 4.43
C SER A 211 11.59 8.10 2.97
N ASN A 212 10.64 8.99 2.75
CA ASN A 212 10.18 9.43 1.42
C ASN A 212 9.69 8.27 0.51
N ILE A 213 9.20 7.17 1.09
CA ILE A 213 8.56 6.09 0.34
C ILE A 213 7.06 6.33 0.31
N TYR A 214 6.50 6.47 -0.88
CA TYR A 214 5.08 6.72 -1.11
C TYR A 214 4.39 5.47 -1.61
N LEU A 215 3.20 5.17 -1.08
CA LEU A 215 2.40 4.03 -1.51
C LEU A 215 1.26 4.49 -2.42
N LEU A 216 1.13 3.82 -3.55
CA LEU A 216 0.03 3.97 -4.48
C LEU A 216 -0.79 2.68 -4.49
N PHE A 217 -1.96 2.70 -3.86
CA PHE A 217 -2.86 1.54 -3.87
C PHE A 217 -3.77 1.58 -5.09
N ALA A 218 -3.75 0.51 -5.87
CA ALA A 218 -4.61 0.34 -7.02
C ALA A 218 -5.50 -0.89 -6.84
N ILE A 219 -6.79 -0.66 -6.61
CA ILE A 219 -7.79 -1.72 -6.40
C ILE A 219 -8.62 -1.85 -7.66
N ASP A 220 -8.49 -2.99 -8.33
CA ASP A 220 -9.22 -3.32 -9.55
C ASP A 220 -10.44 -4.19 -9.25
N GLU A 221 -11.37 -4.26 -10.21
CA GLU A 221 -12.55 -5.14 -10.16
C GLU A 221 -13.48 -4.90 -8.94
N LEU A 222 -13.66 -3.64 -8.52
CA LEU A 222 -14.55 -3.29 -7.39
C LEU A 222 -15.99 -3.74 -7.60
N GLU A 223 -16.43 -3.90 -8.84
CA GLU A 223 -17.74 -4.44 -9.20
C GLU A 223 -18.01 -5.83 -8.62
N LYS A 224 -16.98 -6.64 -8.41
CA LYS A 224 -17.11 -7.99 -7.79
C LYS A 224 -17.67 -7.94 -6.37
N ILE A 225 -17.46 -6.84 -5.66
CA ILE A 225 -18.02 -6.66 -4.31
C ILE A 225 -19.53 -6.47 -4.39
N ASN A 226 -19.99 -5.70 -5.39
CA ASN A 226 -21.41 -5.44 -5.61
C ASN A 226 -22.18 -6.70 -6.04
N ASP A 227 -21.55 -7.55 -6.86
CA ASP A 227 -22.17 -8.76 -7.39
C ASP A 227 -22.55 -9.77 -6.29
N LYS A 228 -21.95 -9.69 -5.11
CA LYS A 228 -22.24 -10.58 -3.98
C LYS A 228 -23.44 -10.13 -3.15
N SER A 229 -23.53 -8.88 -2.76
CA SER A 229 -24.69 -8.29 -2.08
C SER A 229 -24.52 -6.81 -1.80
N ASN A 230 -25.64 -6.07 -1.78
CA ASN A 230 -25.69 -4.65 -1.40
C ASN A 230 -25.14 -4.41 0.03
N LYS A 231 -25.31 -5.39 0.93
CA LYS A 231 -24.79 -5.32 2.31
C LYS A 231 -23.25 -5.30 2.32
N ARG A 232 -22.60 -6.12 1.51
CA ARG A 232 -21.14 -6.14 1.39
C ARG A 232 -20.60 -4.85 0.80
N MET A 233 -21.27 -4.32 -0.21
CA MET A 233 -20.91 -3.01 -0.77
C MET A 233 -21.03 -1.89 0.28
N ALA A 234 -22.09 -1.88 1.08
CA ALA A 234 -22.24 -0.91 2.17
C ALA A 234 -21.09 -1.04 3.22
N HIS A 235 -20.72 -2.26 3.59
CA HIS A 235 -19.58 -2.50 4.49
C HIS A 235 -18.27 -2.05 3.88
N PHE A 236 -18.04 -2.31 2.60
CA PHE A 236 -16.85 -1.83 1.91
C PHE A 236 -16.75 -0.30 1.93
N PHE A 237 -17.83 0.41 1.62
CA PHE A 237 -17.85 1.87 1.69
C PHE A 237 -17.66 2.40 3.11
N THR A 238 -18.18 1.72 4.13
CA THR A 238 -17.91 2.07 5.53
C THR A 238 -16.42 1.91 5.84
N SER A 239 -15.82 0.79 5.49
CA SER A 239 -14.39 0.54 5.67
C SER A 239 -13.53 1.54 4.88
N TYR A 240 -13.96 1.90 3.67
CA TYR A 240 -13.28 2.93 2.87
C TYR A 240 -13.32 4.30 3.55
N ARG A 241 -14.48 4.72 4.09
CA ARG A 241 -14.59 5.96 4.86
C ARG A 241 -13.68 5.94 6.08
N GLU A 242 -13.68 4.86 6.84
CA GLU A 242 -12.80 4.68 8.00
C GLU A 242 -11.32 4.77 7.62
N LEU A 243 -10.94 4.21 6.46
CA LEU A 243 -9.60 4.34 5.91
C LEU A 243 -9.25 5.81 5.60
N LEU A 244 -10.16 6.57 4.97
CA LEU A 244 -9.96 8.01 4.73
C LEU A 244 -9.74 8.79 6.04
N ASP A 245 -10.49 8.46 7.08
CA ASP A 245 -10.34 9.08 8.40
C ASP A 245 -8.97 8.73 9.04
N LEU A 246 -8.44 7.53 8.77
CA LEU A 246 -7.10 7.13 9.22
C LEU A 246 -5.98 7.91 8.49
N PHE A 247 -6.13 8.18 7.21
CA PHE A 247 -5.12 8.93 6.45
C PHE A 247 -4.91 10.35 6.97
N ASN A 248 -5.91 10.97 7.60
CA ASN A 248 -5.76 12.26 8.24
C ASN A 248 -4.81 12.23 9.46
N LYS A 249 -4.44 11.04 9.93
CA LYS A 249 -3.51 10.82 11.05
C LYS A 249 -2.09 10.54 10.59
N ILE A 250 -1.85 10.41 9.29
CA ILE A 250 -0.52 10.15 8.74
C ILE A 250 0.27 11.45 8.71
N ASN A 251 1.45 11.45 9.32
CA ASN A 251 2.31 12.62 9.42
C ASN A 251 2.94 12.98 8.08
N GLY A 252 3.05 14.29 7.79
CA GLY A 252 3.77 14.78 6.62
C GLY A 252 3.02 14.63 5.30
N HIS A 253 1.72 14.46 5.35
CA HIS A 253 0.87 14.31 4.16
C HIS A 253 -0.43 15.08 4.28
#